data_748bb1373d779b1a58dfe8971de4a70d
#
_entry.id   748bb1373d779b1a58dfe8971de4a70d
#
_cell.length_a   1.000
_cell.length_b   1.000
_cell.length_c   1.000
_cell.angle_alpha   90.00
_cell.angle_beta   90.00
_cell.angle_gamma   90.00
#
_symmetry.space_group_name_H-M   'P 1'
#
loop_
_entity.id
_entity.type
_entity.pdbx_description
1 polymer ?
#
loop_
_entity_poly.entity_id
_entity_poly.type
_entity_poly.pdbx_seq_one_letter_code
_entity_poly.pdbx_strand_id
1 'polypeptide(L)'
;MCAAAAECPTTASLEGPSGEIGERMIAMKSLLKQTVVMDDNTELTGTIIGAAMEVHNYWGPGLIESIYEKSLQHELALRNVEVRRQVKLQLKYKDLELDDDYALDLIVDGRVIVELKVVKELASIHEAQLMTYMKLTDCKVGLLINFNVVRLKDGIRRLSLPE
;
A
#
# COMPACT_ATOMS: atom_id res chain seq x y z
N MET A 1 28.67 -70.81 46.95
CA MET A 1 29.76 -70.05 47.60
C MET A 1 30.07 -68.86 46.66
N CYS A 2 29.98 -67.66 47.21
CA CYS A 2 30.58 -66.40 46.84
C CYS A 2 30.40 -65.89 45.38
N ALA A 3 29.48 -65.10 45.15
CA ALA A 3 29.39 -63.60 45.15
C ALA A 3 30.68 -62.86 44.82
N ALA A 4 30.62 -62.12 43.66
CA ALA A 4 31.40 -60.92 43.48
C ALA A 4 30.60 -59.97 42.60
N ALA A 5 30.20 -58.90 43.22
CA ALA A 5 29.56 -57.75 42.54
C ALA A 5 30.60 -56.96 41.72
N ALA A 6 30.28 -56.57 40.56
CA ALA A 6 31.03 -55.61 39.77
C ALA A 6 30.21 -54.34 39.62
N GLU A 7 30.78 -53.24 40.11
CA GLU A 7 30.19 -51.91 40.11
C GLU A 7 30.12 -51.33 38.70
N CYS A 8 29.01 -50.65 38.46
CA CYS A 8 28.74 -49.91 37.22
C CYS A 8 29.45 -48.54 37.29
N PRO A 9 30.19 -48.08 36.27
CA PRO A 9 30.74 -46.75 36.28
C PRO A 9 29.69 -45.71 35.86
N THR A 10 29.69 -44.63 36.59
CA THR A 10 28.99 -43.39 36.58
C THR A 10 28.73 -42.80 35.17
N THR A 11 27.51 -42.36 34.99
CA THR A 11 27.04 -41.60 33.85
C THR A 11 27.81 -40.28 33.66
N ALA A 12 28.49 -40.14 32.53
CA ALA A 12 29.02 -38.88 32.09
C ALA A 12 27.89 -38.05 31.47
N SER A 13 27.62 -36.89 32.02
CA SER A 13 26.68 -35.91 31.54
C SER A 13 27.17 -35.33 30.20
N LEU A 14 26.46 -35.62 29.15
CA LEU A 14 26.63 -34.96 27.87
C LEU A 14 25.77 -33.68 27.83
N GLU A 15 26.29 -32.60 28.36
CA GLU A 15 25.78 -31.27 28.06
C GLU A 15 26.27 -30.87 26.65
N GLY A 16 25.42 -31.07 25.65
CA GLY A 16 25.63 -30.55 24.32
C GLY A 16 25.23 -29.06 24.23
N PRO A 17 25.74 -28.29 23.28
CA PRO A 17 25.58 -26.84 23.22
C PRO A 17 24.18 -26.46 22.71
N SER A 18 23.18 -26.51 23.60
CA SER A 18 21.80 -26.08 23.27
C SER A 18 21.59 -24.55 23.32
N GLY A 19 22.58 -23.78 23.76
CA GLY A 19 22.52 -22.32 23.85
C GLY A 19 22.76 -21.61 22.49
N GLU A 20 23.75 -22.05 21.74
CA GLU A 20 24.16 -21.35 20.48
C GLU A 20 23.14 -21.46 19.35
N ILE A 21 22.37 -22.55 19.26
CA ILE A 21 21.34 -22.72 18.21
C ILE A 21 20.16 -21.80 18.49
N GLY A 22 19.78 -21.62 19.76
CA GLY A 22 18.71 -20.70 20.15
C GLY A 22 19.06 -19.24 19.85
N GLU A 23 20.26 -18.82 20.20
CA GLU A 23 20.73 -17.44 19.94
C GLU A 23 20.89 -17.15 18.44
N ARG A 24 21.39 -18.10 17.66
CA ARG A 24 21.48 -17.98 16.19
C ARG A 24 20.10 -17.91 15.53
N MET A 25 19.10 -18.65 16.01
CA MET A 25 17.72 -18.58 15.53
C MET A 25 17.06 -17.25 15.90
N ILE A 26 17.32 -16.72 17.09
CA ILE A 26 16.81 -15.41 17.51
C ILE A 26 17.46 -14.29 16.71
N ALA A 27 18.77 -14.35 16.49
CA ALA A 27 19.50 -13.40 15.64
C ALA A 27 19.05 -13.47 14.18
N MET A 28 18.80 -14.66 13.64
CA MET A 28 18.30 -14.84 12.27
C MET A 28 16.85 -14.37 12.13
N LYS A 29 15.99 -14.57 13.14
CA LYS A 29 14.65 -13.99 13.18
C LYS A 29 14.66 -12.46 13.32
N SER A 30 15.64 -11.89 14.02
CA SER A 30 15.86 -10.44 14.10
C SER A 30 16.37 -9.87 12.79
N LEU A 31 17.27 -10.56 12.08
CA LEU A 31 17.74 -10.19 10.74
C LEU A 31 16.63 -10.32 9.68
N LEU A 32 15.79 -11.34 9.77
CA LEU A 32 14.63 -11.49 8.88
C LEU A 32 13.55 -10.43 9.15
N LYS A 33 13.47 -9.86 10.35
CA LYS A 33 12.64 -8.69 10.66
C LYS A 33 13.24 -7.37 10.15
N GLN A 34 14.52 -7.33 9.79
CA GLN A 34 15.16 -6.22 9.07
C GLN A 34 15.01 -6.31 7.56
N THR A 35 14.27 -7.31 7.05
CA THR A 35 13.89 -7.35 5.64
C THR A 35 12.90 -6.22 5.40
N VAL A 36 13.42 -5.11 4.91
CA VAL A 36 12.70 -4.01 4.25
C VAL A 36 11.31 -3.82 4.87
N VAL A 37 11.21 -2.92 5.85
CA VAL A 37 9.93 -2.29 6.16
C VAL A 37 9.57 -1.54 4.87
N MET A 38 8.92 -2.23 3.95
CA MET A 38 8.19 -1.57 2.87
C MET A 38 7.21 -0.67 3.61
N ASP A 39 7.34 0.63 3.44
CA ASP A 39 6.35 1.58 3.91
C ASP A 39 4.99 1.00 3.53
N ASP A 40 4.12 0.85 4.53
CA ASP A 40 2.77 0.26 4.39
C ASP A 40 1.99 0.89 3.21
N ASN A 41 2.28 2.15 2.90
CA ASN A 41 1.77 2.83 1.71
C ASN A 41 2.42 2.36 0.40
N THR A 42 3.63 1.81 0.40
CA THR A 42 4.28 1.28 -0.81
C THR A 42 3.60 -0.01 -1.26
N GLU A 43 3.26 -0.91 -0.34
CA GLU A 43 2.51 -2.12 -0.64
C GLU A 43 1.10 -1.80 -1.15
N LEU A 44 0.41 -0.87 -0.46
CA LEU A 44 -0.93 -0.44 -0.85
C LEU A 44 -0.92 0.21 -2.24
N THR A 45 0.03 1.11 -2.52
CA THR A 45 0.15 1.72 -3.87
C THR A 45 0.45 0.69 -4.95
N GLY A 46 1.24 -0.34 -4.66
CA GLY A 46 1.47 -1.46 -5.56
C GLY A 46 0.18 -2.22 -5.89
N THR A 47 -0.65 -2.49 -4.87
CA THR A 47 -1.96 -3.13 -5.03
C THR A 47 -2.91 -2.29 -5.88
N ILE A 48 -2.96 -0.96 -5.65
CA ILE A 48 -3.79 -0.03 -6.42
C ILE A 48 -3.33 0.01 -7.88
N ILE A 49 -2.04 0.13 -8.14
CA ILE A 49 -1.47 0.14 -9.49
C ILE A 49 -1.78 -1.18 -10.21
N GLY A 50 -1.63 -2.31 -9.53
CA GLY A 50 -2.00 -3.62 -10.09
C GLY A 50 -3.48 -3.71 -10.47
N ALA A 51 -4.38 -3.21 -9.62
CA ALA A 51 -5.81 -3.13 -9.91
C ALA A 51 -6.10 -2.21 -11.12
N ALA A 52 -5.45 -1.05 -11.17
CA ALA A 52 -5.59 -0.12 -12.30
C ALA A 52 -5.09 -0.72 -13.61
N MET A 53 -4.02 -1.52 -13.56
CA MET A 53 -3.51 -2.25 -14.75
C MET A 53 -4.53 -3.28 -15.26
N GLU A 54 -5.21 -4.03 -14.39
CA GLU A 54 -6.28 -4.96 -14.79
C GLU A 54 -7.44 -4.22 -15.46
N VAL A 55 -7.88 -3.12 -14.87
CA VAL A 55 -8.93 -2.27 -15.45
C VAL A 55 -8.52 -1.75 -16.82
N HIS A 56 -7.28 -1.27 -16.96
CA HIS A 56 -6.77 -0.74 -18.23
C HIS A 56 -6.57 -1.85 -19.28
N ASN A 57 -6.12 -3.04 -18.88
CA ASN A 57 -6.00 -4.20 -19.79
C ASN A 57 -7.37 -4.65 -20.31
N TYR A 58 -8.40 -4.56 -19.48
CA TYR A 58 -9.75 -4.95 -19.84
C TYR A 58 -10.41 -3.95 -20.82
N TRP A 59 -10.33 -2.65 -20.53
CA TRP A 59 -11.04 -1.62 -21.27
C TRP A 59 -10.20 -0.93 -22.36
N GLY A 60 -8.89 -0.86 -22.19
CA GLY A 60 -8.03 0.02 -22.97
C GLY A 60 -8.28 1.52 -22.69
N PRO A 61 -7.66 2.42 -23.43
CA PRO A 61 -7.96 3.86 -23.40
C PRO A 61 -9.24 4.20 -24.15
N GLY A 62 -9.82 5.39 -23.87
CA GLY A 62 -10.90 5.98 -24.69
C GLY A 62 -12.28 5.98 -24.04
N LEU A 63 -12.46 5.46 -22.83
CA LEU A 63 -13.71 5.60 -22.09
C LEU A 63 -13.71 6.86 -21.23
N ILE A 64 -14.89 7.22 -20.72
CA ILE A 64 -15.03 8.35 -19.79
C ILE A 64 -14.51 7.99 -18.40
N GLU A 65 -14.05 8.96 -17.65
CA GLU A 65 -13.40 8.82 -16.35
C GLU A 65 -14.22 8.03 -15.34
N SER A 66 -15.53 8.28 -15.26
CA SER A 66 -16.43 7.60 -14.33
C SER A 66 -16.53 6.08 -14.53
N ILE A 67 -16.24 5.56 -15.72
CA ILE A 67 -16.21 4.11 -15.98
C ILE A 67 -14.95 3.51 -15.36
N TYR A 68 -13.80 4.14 -15.56
CA TYR A 68 -12.53 3.69 -14.94
C TYR A 68 -12.60 3.77 -13.43
N GLU A 69 -13.17 4.84 -12.88
CA GLU A 69 -13.36 5.02 -11.45
C GLU A 69 -14.18 3.89 -10.82
N LYS A 70 -15.34 3.57 -11.40
CA LYS A 70 -16.20 2.47 -10.93
C LYS A 70 -15.53 1.11 -11.09
N SER A 71 -14.83 0.89 -12.20
CA SER A 71 -14.12 -0.35 -12.47
C SER A 71 -12.96 -0.55 -11.49
N LEU A 72 -12.20 0.50 -11.19
CA LEU A 72 -11.10 0.46 -10.23
C LEU A 72 -11.61 0.22 -8.81
N GLN A 73 -12.71 0.88 -8.41
CA GLN A 73 -13.37 0.61 -7.14
C GLN A 73 -13.75 -0.86 -7.01
N HIS A 74 -14.37 -1.43 -8.04
CA HIS A 74 -14.78 -2.83 -8.05
C HIS A 74 -13.58 -3.77 -7.97
N GLU A 75 -12.54 -3.53 -8.77
CA GLU A 75 -11.33 -4.35 -8.79
C GLU A 75 -10.59 -4.33 -7.44
N LEU A 76 -10.54 -3.19 -6.75
CA LEU A 76 -9.97 -3.08 -5.41
C LEU A 76 -10.82 -3.82 -4.37
N ALA A 77 -12.16 -3.75 -4.49
CA ALA A 77 -13.06 -4.51 -3.62
C ALA A 77 -12.87 -6.03 -3.77
N LEU A 78 -12.63 -6.55 -5.00
CA LEU A 78 -12.30 -7.96 -5.24
C LEU A 78 -10.99 -8.38 -4.54
N ARG A 79 -10.09 -7.43 -4.28
CA ARG A 79 -8.83 -7.61 -3.55
C ARG A 79 -8.96 -7.39 -2.04
N ASN A 80 -10.20 -7.22 -1.53
CA ASN A 80 -10.51 -6.93 -0.13
C ASN A 80 -9.87 -5.64 0.38
N VAL A 81 -9.71 -4.63 -0.48
CA VAL A 81 -9.22 -3.30 -0.13
C VAL A 81 -10.39 -2.35 0.02
N GLU A 82 -10.44 -1.62 1.13
CA GLU A 82 -11.50 -0.62 1.36
C GLU A 82 -11.33 0.58 0.42
N VAL A 83 -12.40 0.95 -0.28
CA VAL A 83 -12.40 2.10 -1.21
C VAL A 83 -13.65 2.93 -1.01
N ARG A 84 -13.48 4.21 -0.81
CA ARG A 84 -14.55 5.20 -0.85
C ARG A 84 -14.39 6.08 -2.09
N ARG A 85 -15.49 6.28 -2.79
CA ARG A 85 -15.54 7.01 -4.06
C ARG A 85 -16.30 8.33 -3.89
N GLN A 86 -15.90 9.34 -4.64
CA GLN A 86 -16.54 10.67 -4.67
C GLN A 86 -16.72 11.23 -3.26
N VAL A 87 -15.61 11.26 -2.52
CA VAL A 87 -15.63 11.72 -1.12
C VAL A 87 -15.65 13.23 -1.08
N LYS A 88 -16.76 13.79 -0.61
CA LYS A 88 -16.91 15.24 -0.46
C LYS A 88 -15.95 15.78 0.59
N LEU A 89 -15.26 16.85 0.26
CA LEU A 89 -14.35 17.56 1.13
C LEU A 89 -14.96 18.88 1.57
N GLN A 90 -14.99 19.10 2.88
CA GLN A 90 -15.44 20.37 3.43
C GLN A 90 -14.29 21.38 3.34
N LEU A 91 -14.54 22.45 2.62
CA LEU A 91 -13.56 23.52 2.45
C LEU A 91 -13.85 24.67 3.42
N LYS A 92 -12.78 25.26 3.97
CA LYS A 92 -12.87 26.42 4.82
C LYS A 92 -11.84 27.48 4.41
N TYR A 93 -12.32 28.70 4.20
CA TYR A 93 -11.47 29.85 3.97
C TYR A 93 -11.60 30.83 5.13
N LYS A 94 -10.61 30.87 6.02
CA LYS A 94 -10.64 31.62 7.28
C LYS A 94 -11.86 31.19 8.14
N ASP A 95 -12.81 32.07 8.38
CA ASP A 95 -14.05 31.85 9.11
C ASP A 95 -15.24 31.44 8.22
N LEU A 96 -15.05 31.46 6.89
CA LEU A 96 -16.06 31.09 5.91
C LEU A 96 -16.02 29.59 5.62
N GLU A 97 -17.08 28.88 5.91
CA GLU A 97 -17.30 27.52 5.43
C GLU A 97 -17.85 27.57 3.99
N LEU A 98 -17.23 26.82 3.09
CA LEU A 98 -17.61 26.74 1.70
C LEU A 98 -18.41 25.45 1.50
N ASP A 99 -19.65 25.59 1.03
CA ASP A 99 -20.56 24.46 0.76
C ASP A 99 -20.57 24.13 -0.73
N ASP A 100 -19.36 24.02 -1.29
CA ASP A 100 -19.17 23.63 -2.69
C ASP A 100 -19.00 22.11 -2.80
N ASP A 101 -19.53 21.53 -3.90
CA ASP A 101 -19.37 20.12 -4.21
C ASP A 101 -17.93 19.79 -4.68
N TYR A 102 -16.98 19.92 -3.75
CA TYR A 102 -15.60 19.57 -3.99
C TYR A 102 -15.35 18.14 -3.50
N ALA A 103 -15.12 17.22 -4.43
CA ALA A 103 -14.96 15.81 -4.11
C ALA A 103 -13.68 15.25 -4.76
N LEU A 104 -13.01 14.36 -4.05
CA LEU A 104 -11.94 13.54 -4.59
C LEU A 104 -12.49 12.23 -5.18
N ASP A 105 -11.83 11.68 -6.19
CA ASP A 105 -12.31 10.48 -6.89
C ASP A 105 -12.34 9.26 -5.99
N LEU A 106 -11.18 8.84 -5.46
CA LEU A 106 -11.08 7.69 -4.59
C LEU A 106 -10.16 7.96 -3.39
N ILE A 107 -10.55 7.44 -2.23
CA ILE A 107 -9.66 7.25 -1.10
C ILE A 107 -9.61 5.76 -0.76
N VAL A 108 -8.40 5.21 -0.73
CA VAL A 108 -8.15 3.79 -0.55
C VAL A 108 -7.58 3.54 0.83
N ASP A 109 -8.26 2.69 1.60
CA ASP A 109 -7.91 2.30 2.97
C ASP A 109 -7.70 3.50 3.92
N GLY A 110 -8.30 4.65 3.60
CA GLY A 110 -8.13 5.90 4.33
C GLY A 110 -6.73 6.51 4.27
N ARG A 111 -5.81 5.98 3.45
CA ARG A 111 -4.37 6.31 3.44
C ARG A 111 -3.84 6.83 2.12
N VAL A 112 -4.41 6.39 1.01
CA VAL A 112 -3.93 6.77 -0.33
C VAL A 112 -5.07 7.41 -1.12
N ILE A 113 -4.83 8.59 -1.66
CA ILE A 113 -5.74 9.25 -2.59
C ILE A 113 -5.40 8.79 -4.00
N VAL A 114 -6.42 8.47 -4.78
CA VAL A 114 -6.27 8.18 -6.20
C VAL A 114 -7.12 9.16 -6.98
N GLU A 115 -6.46 9.96 -7.80
CA GLU A 115 -7.07 10.89 -8.74
C GLU A 115 -6.96 10.31 -10.15
N LEU A 116 -8.09 10.15 -10.81
CA LEU A 116 -8.15 9.62 -12.16
C LEU A 116 -8.24 10.74 -13.18
N LYS A 117 -7.66 10.51 -14.34
CA LYS A 117 -7.77 11.40 -15.49
C LYS A 117 -7.94 10.61 -16.77
N VAL A 118 -8.66 11.22 -17.70
CA VAL A 118 -8.80 10.77 -19.09
C VAL A 118 -8.44 11.94 -19.98
N VAL A 119 -7.15 12.26 -20.01
CA VAL A 119 -6.61 13.43 -20.74
C VAL A 119 -5.50 13.01 -21.70
N LYS A 120 -5.22 13.82 -22.69
CA LYS A 120 -4.14 13.57 -23.65
C LYS A 120 -2.78 13.45 -22.92
N GLU A 121 -2.57 14.30 -21.93
CA GLU A 121 -1.31 14.38 -21.19
C GLU A 121 -1.54 14.92 -19.78
N LEU A 122 -0.84 14.36 -18.80
CA LEU A 122 -0.88 14.87 -17.42
C LEU A 122 -0.14 16.22 -17.36
N ALA A 123 -0.80 17.21 -16.79
CA ALA A 123 -0.27 18.55 -16.60
C ALA A 123 0.00 18.82 -15.11
N SER A 124 0.84 19.82 -14.81
CA SER A 124 1.16 20.24 -13.44
C SER A 124 -0.06 20.63 -12.60
N ILE A 125 -1.12 21.11 -13.24
CA ILE A 125 -2.37 21.43 -12.54
C ILE A 125 -3.05 20.17 -11.95
N HIS A 126 -2.93 19.02 -12.59
CA HIS A 126 -3.48 17.77 -12.07
C HIS A 126 -2.69 17.28 -10.84
N GLU A 127 -1.37 17.47 -10.84
CA GLU A 127 -0.53 17.19 -9.68
C GLU A 127 -0.85 18.15 -8.52
N ALA A 128 -1.03 19.44 -8.82
CA ALA A 128 -1.44 20.45 -7.83
C ALA A 128 -2.81 20.13 -7.21
N GLN A 129 -3.76 19.64 -8.01
CA GLN A 129 -5.07 19.18 -7.53
C GLN A 129 -4.90 18.03 -6.54
N LEU A 130 -4.17 16.98 -6.90
CA LEU A 130 -3.91 15.84 -6.02
C LEU A 130 -3.20 16.27 -4.73
N MET A 131 -2.18 17.15 -4.83
CA MET A 131 -1.49 17.70 -3.65
C MET A 131 -2.44 18.46 -2.72
N THR A 132 -3.43 19.16 -3.27
CA THR A 132 -4.46 19.85 -2.48
C THR A 132 -5.33 18.85 -1.74
N TYR A 133 -5.80 17.80 -2.40
CA TYR A 133 -6.57 16.72 -1.76
C TYR A 133 -5.80 16.06 -0.63
N MET A 134 -4.51 15.75 -0.87
CA MET A 134 -3.64 15.14 0.15
C MET A 134 -3.50 16.02 1.40
N LYS A 135 -3.37 17.34 1.22
CA LYS A 135 -3.31 18.30 2.34
C LYS A 135 -4.61 18.40 3.10
N LEU A 136 -5.74 18.41 2.40
CA LEU A 136 -7.07 18.53 3.02
C LEU A 136 -7.48 17.27 3.81
N THR A 137 -6.97 16.11 3.42
CA THR A 137 -7.30 14.81 4.04
C THR A 137 -6.21 14.28 4.98
N ASP A 138 -5.08 14.97 5.07
CA ASP A 138 -3.85 14.51 5.75
C ASP A 138 -3.30 13.16 5.23
N CYS A 139 -3.69 12.77 4.02
CA CYS A 139 -3.11 11.62 3.36
C CYS A 139 -1.71 11.95 2.84
N LYS A 140 -0.71 11.16 3.22
CA LYS A 140 0.70 11.43 2.86
C LYS A 140 1.06 10.97 1.46
N VAL A 141 0.26 10.10 0.86
CA VAL A 141 0.53 9.51 -0.47
C VAL A 141 -0.69 9.66 -1.38
N GLY A 142 -0.43 10.01 -2.63
CA GLY A 142 -1.42 10.08 -3.68
C GLY A 142 -0.93 9.47 -4.99
N LEU A 143 -1.85 8.92 -5.74
CA LEU A 143 -1.65 8.41 -7.10
C LEU A 143 -2.49 9.23 -8.09
N LEU A 144 -1.85 9.76 -9.11
CA LEU A 144 -2.50 10.37 -10.27
C LEU A 144 -2.39 9.38 -11.42
N ILE A 145 -3.55 8.94 -11.96
CA ILE A 145 -3.61 7.88 -12.96
C ILE A 145 -4.39 8.38 -14.18
N ASN A 146 -3.69 8.52 -15.31
CA ASN A 146 -4.32 8.81 -16.58
C ASN A 146 -4.57 7.52 -17.35
N PHE A 147 -5.85 7.18 -17.55
CA PHE A 147 -6.25 5.99 -18.29
C PHE A 147 -6.21 6.16 -19.81
N ASN A 148 -6.07 7.39 -20.31
CA ASN A 148 -6.03 7.67 -21.76
C ASN A 148 -4.61 7.57 -22.34
N VAL A 149 -3.92 6.48 -22.02
CA VAL A 149 -2.56 6.16 -22.49
C VAL A 149 -2.51 4.76 -23.09
N VAL A 150 -1.56 4.48 -23.96
CA VAL A 150 -1.39 3.15 -24.58
C VAL A 150 -0.92 2.13 -23.53
N ARG A 151 -0.02 2.54 -22.66
CA ARG A 151 0.48 1.72 -21.55
C ARG A 151 0.26 2.46 -20.25
N LEU A 152 -0.53 1.88 -19.35
CA LEU A 152 -0.93 2.57 -18.11
C LEU A 152 0.26 3.08 -17.29
N LYS A 153 1.37 2.34 -17.26
CA LYS A 153 2.60 2.75 -16.53
C LYS A 153 3.12 4.13 -16.94
N ASP A 154 2.86 4.55 -18.17
CA ASP A 154 3.30 5.86 -18.67
C ASP A 154 2.38 6.99 -18.18
N GLY A 155 1.16 6.65 -17.73
CA GLY A 155 0.14 7.56 -17.20
C GLY A 155 0.10 7.65 -15.67
N ILE A 156 1.01 7.00 -14.94
CA ILE A 156 0.99 6.99 -13.48
C ILE A 156 2.02 7.97 -12.90
N ARG A 157 1.58 8.76 -11.91
CA ARG A 157 2.44 9.58 -11.07
C ARG A 157 2.12 9.30 -9.60
N ARG A 158 3.15 9.03 -8.79
CA ARG A 158 3.04 8.90 -7.34
C ARG A 158 3.58 10.16 -6.69
N LEU A 159 2.76 10.78 -5.85
CA LEU A 159 3.12 11.97 -5.09
C LEU A 159 3.19 11.64 -3.60
N SER A 160 4.04 12.34 -2.88
CA SER A 160 4.17 12.23 -1.42
C SER A 160 4.26 13.63 -0.82
N LEU A 161 3.56 13.85 0.30
CA LEU A 161 3.79 15.03 1.11
C LEU A 161 5.08 14.83 1.93
N PRO A 162 5.91 15.87 2.10
CA PRO A 162 7.01 15.83 3.06
C PRO A 162 6.47 15.61 4.48
N GLU A 163 7.26 14.97 5.31
CA GLU A 163 6.99 14.80 6.74
C GLU A 163 7.00 16.17 7.48
#